data_de2f7e9819ac337de6338cf3441cde48
#
_entry.id   de2f7e9819ac337de6338cf3441cde48
#
_cell.length_a   1.000
_cell.length_b   1.000
_cell.length_c   1.000
_cell.angle_alpha   90.00
_cell.angle_beta   90.00
_cell.angle_gamma   90.00
#
_symmetry.space_group_name_H-M   'P 1'
#
loop_
_entity.id
_entity.type
_entity.pdbx_description
1 polymer ?
#
loop_
_entity_poly.entity_id
_entity_poly.type
_entity_poly.pdbx_seq_one_letter_code
_entity_poly.pdbx_strand_id
1 'polypeptide(L)'
;MVKRLYTKVFYYPKLGKVSGYHYAPFEPEWLKDYIQRNFCIKGKFNMKFVFLTPANRTLNWHVDKGTKCAINWVINKPLIDAVLEYKDGSYIYKAAIVNTEKEHRVTKLEFERILFKVSCFDMTYEELCTRYNTQFTLSTKNPKK
;
A
#
# COMPACT_ATOMS: atom_id res chain seq x y z
N MET A 1 -7.04 8.33 5.23
CA MET A 1 -7.98 7.26 5.07
C MET A 1 -7.30 5.97 4.77
N VAL A 2 -7.30 5.10 5.73
CA VAL A 2 -6.50 3.88 5.66
C VAL A 2 -7.24 2.73 6.32
N LYS A 3 -7.20 1.56 5.68
CA LYS A 3 -7.71 0.33 6.26
C LYS A 3 -6.52 -0.59 6.49
N ARG A 4 -6.18 -0.84 7.74
CA ARG A 4 -5.06 -1.73 8.04
C ARG A 4 -5.43 -3.17 7.76
N LEU A 5 -4.47 -3.94 7.30
CA LEU A 5 -4.70 -5.32 6.91
C LEU A 5 -4.31 -6.28 8.01
N TYR A 6 -5.04 -7.37 8.08
CA TYR A 6 -4.74 -8.40 9.05
C TYR A 6 -3.82 -9.46 8.50
N THR A 7 -3.76 -9.62 7.17
CA THR A 7 -2.98 -10.67 6.61
C THR A 7 -1.53 -10.48 6.90
N LYS A 8 -0.80 -11.56 6.99
CA LYS A 8 0.60 -11.47 7.15
C LYS A 8 1.21 -10.92 5.91
N VAL A 9 2.24 -10.17 6.09
CA VAL A 9 2.98 -9.64 4.99
C VAL A 9 3.77 -10.76 4.39
N PHE A 10 3.82 -10.87 3.10
CA PHE A 10 4.63 -11.87 2.49
C PHE A 10 6.03 -11.33 2.28
N TYR A 11 6.99 -12.24 2.17
CA TYR A 11 8.37 -11.86 2.06
C TYR A 11 8.80 -11.86 0.62
N TYR A 12 9.68 -10.94 0.29
CA TYR A 12 10.20 -10.82 -1.03
C TYR A 12 11.69 -11.01 -1.03
N PRO A 13 12.27 -11.35 -2.15
CA PRO A 13 13.70 -11.42 -2.24
C PRO A 13 14.30 -10.07 -1.89
N LYS A 14 15.55 -10.10 -1.45
CA LYS A 14 16.21 -8.89 -1.14
C LYS A 14 16.22 -7.98 -2.33
N LEU A 15 15.88 -6.73 -2.12
CA LEU A 15 15.88 -5.76 -3.18
C LEU A 15 17.27 -5.24 -3.42
N GLY A 16 17.55 -4.86 -4.64
CA GLY A 16 18.82 -4.26 -4.97
C GLY A 16 18.90 -2.86 -4.40
N LYS A 17 20.11 -2.30 -4.50
CA LYS A 17 20.33 -0.98 -4.01
C LYS A 17 19.64 0.01 -4.90
N VAL A 18 18.93 0.95 -4.32
CA VAL A 18 18.31 2.01 -5.09
C VAL A 18 18.60 3.31 -4.45
N SER A 19 18.57 4.37 -5.23
CA SER A 19 18.78 5.69 -4.72
C SER A 19 17.68 6.58 -5.25
N GLY A 20 17.24 7.49 -4.46
CA GLY A 20 16.21 8.42 -4.85
C GLY A 20 14.83 7.78 -4.82
N TYR A 21 13.86 8.52 -5.34
CA TYR A 21 12.51 8.04 -5.39
C TYR A 21 12.27 7.41 -6.72
N HIS A 22 11.84 6.17 -6.72
CA HIS A 22 11.42 5.56 -7.95
C HIS A 22 10.68 4.27 -7.65
N TYR A 23 10.16 3.64 -8.67
CA TYR A 23 9.44 2.41 -8.50
C TYR A 23 9.94 1.41 -9.52
N ALA A 24 9.71 0.15 -9.23
CA ALA A 24 10.08 -0.94 -10.12
C ALA A 24 8.89 -1.89 -10.25
N PRO A 25 8.35 -2.05 -11.46
CA PRO A 25 7.26 -2.99 -11.63
C PRO A 25 7.69 -4.40 -11.23
N PHE A 26 6.77 -5.14 -10.62
CA PHE A 26 7.05 -6.50 -10.21
C PHE A 26 5.74 -7.26 -10.27
N GLU A 27 5.53 -8.00 -11.36
CA GLU A 27 4.24 -8.62 -11.63
C GLU A 27 4.34 -10.07 -12.03
N PRO A 28 4.96 -10.91 -11.20
CA PRO A 28 4.98 -12.32 -11.54
C PRO A 28 3.57 -12.91 -11.43
N GLU A 29 3.31 -13.88 -12.29
CA GLU A 29 1.97 -14.44 -12.37
C GLU A 29 1.49 -15.00 -11.04
N TRP A 30 2.35 -15.69 -10.32
CA TRP A 30 1.95 -16.28 -9.05
C TRP A 30 1.51 -15.23 -8.05
N LEU A 31 2.13 -14.06 -8.09
CA LEU A 31 1.79 -13.00 -7.15
C LEU A 31 0.50 -12.33 -7.56
N LYS A 32 0.30 -12.16 -8.86
CA LYS A 32 -0.96 -11.61 -9.35
C LYS A 32 -2.11 -12.49 -8.92
N ASP A 33 -1.95 -13.80 -9.07
CA ASP A 33 -2.98 -14.74 -8.68
C ASP A 33 -3.23 -14.69 -7.18
N TYR A 34 -2.17 -14.58 -6.40
CA TYR A 34 -2.29 -14.50 -4.96
C TYR A 34 -3.06 -13.25 -4.55
N ILE A 35 -2.72 -12.11 -5.12
CA ILE A 35 -3.39 -10.86 -4.81
C ILE A 35 -4.86 -10.95 -5.21
N GLN A 36 -5.11 -11.47 -6.40
CA GLN A 36 -6.49 -11.55 -6.87
C GLN A 36 -7.34 -12.47 -6.00
N ARG A 37 -6.79 -13.59 -5.58
CA ARG A 37 -7.54 -14.50 -4.72
C ARG A 37 -7.85 -13.89 -3.37
N ASN A 38 -6.96 -13.09 -2.86
CA ASN A 38 -7.13 -12.56 -1.52
C ASN A 38 -7.90 -11.25 -1.44
N PHE A 39 -7.91 -10.49 -2.52
CA PHE A 39 -8.56 -9.18 -2.50
C PHE A 39 -9.70 -9.03 -3.48
N CYS A 40 -9.82 -9.95 -4.42
CA CYS A 40 -10.90 -9.93 -5.42
C CYS A 40 -11.00 -8.58 -6.10
N ILE A 41 -9.88 -8.10 -6.62
CA ILE A 41 -9.82 -6.79 -7.22
C ILE A 41 -10.61 -6.79 -8.53
N LYS A 42 -11.48 -5.79 -8.67
CA LYS A 42 -12.25 -5.62 -9.87
C LYS A 42 -11.46 -4.80 -10.85
N GLY A 43 -11.34 -5.27 -12.07
CA GLY A 43 -10.70 -4.51 -13.12
C GLY A 43 -9.19 -4.55 -13.06
N LYS A 44 -8.59 -3.48 -13.54
CA LYS A 44 -7.15 -3.45 -13.74
C LYS A 44 -6.41 -3.06 -12.47
N PHE A 45 -5.28 -3.70 -12.26
CA PHE A 45 -4.39 -3.28 -11.19
C PHE A 45 -2.96 -3.58 -11.63
N ASN A 46 -2.01 -2.89 -11.03
CA ASN A 46 -0.59 -3.22 -11.26
C ASN A 46 0.12 -3.34 -9.93
N MET A 47 1.29 -3.93 -9.97
CA MET A 47 2.07 -4.19 -8.77
C MET A 47 3.48 -3.67 -8.98
N LYS A 48 4.07 -3.09 -7.95
CA LYS A 48 5.40 -2.53 -8.05
C LYS A 48 6.01 -2.30 -6.69
N PHE A 49 7.31 -2.19 -6.65
CA PHE A 49 7.99 -1.72 -5.45
C PHE A 49 8.15 -0.22 -5.57
N VAL A 50 7.99 0.48 -4.48
CA VAL A 50 8.17 1.92 -4.41
C VAL A 50 9.22 2.21 -3.35
N PHE A 51 10.23 2.99 -3.74
CA PHE A 51 11.34 3.30 -2.87
C PHE A 51 11.30 4.77 -2.53
N LEU A 52 11.18 5.07 -1.25
CA LEU A 52 11.13 6.45 -0.77
C LEU A 52 12.32 6.70 0.11
N THR A 53 13.08 7.74 -0.18
CA THR A 53 14.20 8.11 0.65
C THR A 53 14.04 9.54 1.14
N PRO A 54 14.65 9.88 2.24
CA PRO A 54 14.54 11.25 2.75
C PRO A 54 14.99 12.30 1.77
N ALA A 55 15.93 11.97 0.90
CA ALA A 55 16.43 12.92 -0.06
C ALA A 55 15.40 13.32 -1.09
N ASN A 56 14.39 12.50 -1.27
CA ASN A 56 13.35 12.75 -2.23
C ASN A 56 12.08 13.16 -1.56
N ARG A 57 12.12 14.25 -0.86
CA ARG A 57 10.99 14.65 -0.11
C ARG A 57 10.01 15.40 -0.89
N THR A 58 9.62 14.95 -2.01
CA THR A 58 8.67 15.68 -2.83
C THR A 58 7.26 15.23 -2.53
N LEU A 59 7.04 14.63 -1.40
CA LEU A 59 5.75 14.06 -1.12
C LEU A 59 4.84 15.03 -0.40
N ASN A 60 4.57 16.13 -1.06
CA ASN A 60 3.65 17.12 -0.55
C ASN A 60 2.22 16.66 -0.79
N TRP A 61 1.26 17.48 -0.39
CA TRP A 61 -0.14 17.15 -0.61
C TRP A 61 -0.39 16.88 -2.08
N HIS A 62 -0.95 15.72 -2.38
CA HIS A 62 -1.22 15.32 -3.76
C HIS A 62 -2.26 14.22 -3.81
N VAL A 63 -2.75 13.93 -5.01
CA VAL A 63 -3.57 12.76 -5.27
C VAL A 63 -2.82 11.95 -6.29
N ASP A 64 -3.04 10.65 -6.31
CA ASP A 64 -2.39 9.79 -7.30
C ASP A 64 -3.28 9.75 -8.53
N LYS A 65 -2.77 10.28 -9.63
CA LYS A 65 -3.57 10.36 -10.82
C LYS A 65 -3.89 8.99 -11.38
N GLY A 66 -5.17 8.79 -11.71
CA GLY A 66 -5.60 7.56 -12.34
C GLY A 66 -5.79 6.37 -11.40
N THR A 67 -5.30 6.45 -10.18
CA THR A 67 -5.42 5.36 -9.23
C THR A 67 -6.52 5.70 -8.24
N LYS A 68 -7.41 4.76 -8.00
CA LYS A 68 -8.51 5.01 -7.07
C LYS A 68 -8.18 4.58 -5.65
N CYS A 69 -7.44 3.50 -5.52
CA CYS A 69 -6.97 3.07 -4.21
C CYS A 69 -5.74 2.20 -4.41
N ALA A 70 -5.08 1.89 -3.33
CA ALA A 70 -3.90 1.03 -3.39
C ALA A 70 -3.82 0.17 -2.15
N ILE A 71 -3.11 -0.94 -2.27
CA ILE A 71 -2.78 -1.77 -1.12
C ILE A 71 -1.28 -1.63 -0.96
N ASN A 72 -0.85 -1.23 0.21
CA ASN A 72 0.57 -1.01 0.48
C ASN A 72 1.06 -1.92 1.59
N TRP A 73 2.22 -2.50 1.38
CA TRP A 73 2.94 -3.22 2.43
C TRP A 73 4.28 -2.55 2.61
N VAL A 74 4.64 -2.22 3.85
CA VAL A 74 5.97 -1.71 4.14
C VAL A 74 6.84 -2.92 4.36
N ILE A 75 7.79 -3.16 3.48
CA ILE A 75 8.53 -4.40 3.49
C ILE A 75 9.90 -4.31 4.14
N ASN A 76 10.37 -3.12 4.43
CA ASN A 76 11.59 -2.99 5.22
C ASN A 76 11.20 -2.56 6.65
N LYS A 77 12.16 -2.44 7.53
CA LYS A 77 11.90 -2.05 8.91
C LYS A 77 12.64 -0.77 9.23
N PRO A 78 12.07 0.37 8.86
CA PRO A 78 12.76 1.62 9.18
C PRO A 78 12.74 1.86 10.68
N LEU A 79 13.76 2.55 11.18
CA LEU A 79 13.84 2.83 12.58
C LEU A 79 12.70 3.72 13.04
N ILE A 80 12.31 4.65 12.21
CA ILE A 80 11.20 5.55 12.51
C ILE A 80 10.23 5.43 11.35
N ASP A 81 8.98 5.15 11.65
CA ASP A 81 7.96 5.01 10.61
C ASP A 81 7.57 6.36 10.06
N ALA A 82 7.44 6.43 8.75
CA ALA A 82 6.88 7.61 8.13
C ALA A 82 5.38 7.67 8.39
N VAL A 83 4.83 8.85 8.28
CA VAL A 83 3.43 9.08 8.57
C VAL A 83 2.70 9.45 7.28
N LEU A 84 1.57 8.81 7.04
CA LEU A 84 0.71 9.15 5.93
C LEU A 84 -0.37 10.07 6.45
N GLU A 85 -0.44 11.28 5.91
CA GLU A 85 -1.42 12.26 6.37
C GLU A 85 -2.51 12.50 5.36
N TYR A 86 -3.73 12.55 5.84
CA TYR A 86 -4.89 13.00 5.09
C TYR A 86 -5.44 14.21 5.84
N LYS A 87 -6.38 14.89 5.25
CA LYS A 87 -7.00 16.01 5.95
C LYS A 87 -7.78 15.55 7.19
N ASP A 88 -8.21 14.30 7.20
CA ASP A 88 -8.95 13.77 8.33
C ASP A 88 -8.09 13.15 9.42
N GLY A 89 -6.79 13.04 9.21
CA GLY A 89 -5.94 12.44 10.25
C GLY A 89 -4.65 11.90 9.72
N SER A 90 -3.85 11.36 10.63
CA SER A 90 -2.54 10.83 10.35
C SER A 90 -2.50 9.34 10.66
N TYR A 91 -1.78 8.59 9.85
CA TYR A 91 -1.78 7.13 9.97
C TYR A 91 -0.38 6.55 9.84
N ILE A 92 -0.10 5.54 10.65
CA ILE A 92 1.11 4.74 10.54
C ILE A 92 0.65 3.31 10.34
N TYR A 93 1.22 2.62 9.36
CA TYR A 93 0.79 1.26 9.07
C TYR A 93 1.93 0.40 8.58
N LYS A 94 1.76 -0.91 8.68
CA LYS A 94 2.68 -1.87 8.07
C LYS A 94 2.05 -2.42 6.81
N ALA A 95 0.76 -2.62 6.80
CA ALA A 95 0.02 -3.05 5.62
C ALA A 95 -1.36 -2.42 5.68
N ALA A 96 -1.78 -1.83 4.57
CA ALA A 96 -3.05 -1.11 4.57
C ALA A 96 -3.61 -0.93 3.16
N ILE A 97 -4.93 -0.80 3.08
CA ILE A 97 -5.58 -0.29 1.89
C ILE A 97 -5.67 1.21 2.09
N VAL A 98 -5.22 1.96 1.11
CA VAL A 98 -5.18 3.43 1.21
C VAL A 98 -6.00 4.05 0.10
N ASN A 99 -6.63 5.18 0.42
CA ASN A 99 -7.41 5.92 -0.56
C ASN A 99 -6.50 6.89 -1.29
N THR A 100 -6.26 6.66 -2.57
CA THR A 100 -5.34 7.49 -3.33
C THR A 100 -6.05 8.61 -4.07
N GLU A 101 -7.37 8.67 -4.01
CA GLU A 101 -8.12 9.75 -4.62
C GLU A 101 -8.23 10.97 -3.71
N LYS A 102 -7.99 10.79 -2.42
CA LYS A 102 -8.04 11.91 -1.49
C LYS A 102 -6.65 12.50 -1.34
N GLU A 103 -6.58 13.79 -1.13
CA GLU A 103 -5.30 14.45 -0.91
C GLU A 103 -4.57 13.87 0.27
N HIS A 104 -3.32 13.56 0.08
CA HIS A 104 -2.49 12.97 1.13
C HIS A 104 -1.03 13.35 0.94
N ARG A 105 -0.26 13.16 1.97
CA ARG A 105 1.18 13.37 1.90
C ARG A 105 1.88 12.45 2.89
N VAL A 106 3.18 12.26 2.69
CA VAL A 106 4.00 11.46 3.61
C VAL A 106 4.92 12.42 4.36
N THR A 107 4.92 12.31 5.69
CA THR A 107 5.77 13.13 6.52
C THR A 107 6.63 12.26 7.41
N LYS A 108 7.61 12.87 8.04
CA LYS A 108 8.54 12.17 8.94
C LYS A 108 9.27 11.03 8.26
N LEU A 109 9.59 11.22 6.99
CA LEU A 109 10.34 10.23 6.26
C LEU A 109 11.81 10.46 6.55
N GLU A 110 12.31 9.82 7.59
CA GLU A 110 13.68 10.00 8.04
C GLU A 110 14.59 8.85 7.65
N PHE A 111 14.02 7.71 7.30
CA PHE A 111 14.77 6.55 6.86
C PHE A 111 14.14 6.00 5.62
N GLU A 112 14.89 5.26 4.85
CA GLU A 112 14.36 4.67 3.63
C GLU A 112 13.13 3.84 3.93
N ARG A 113 12.13 3.95 3.09
CA ARG A 113 10.88 3.20 3.22
C ARG A 113 10.61 2.51 1.91
N ILE A 114 10.45 1.21 1.97
CA ILE A 114 10.22 0.43 0.77
C ILE A 114 8.84 -0.19 0.86
N LEU A 115 8.03 0.08 -0.15
CA LEU A 115 6.68 -0.44 -0.21
C LEU A 115 6.54 -1.44 -1.34
N PHE A 116 5.72 -2.46 -1.11
CA PHE A 116 5.15 -3.18 -2.22
C PHE A 116 3.75 -2.64 -2.39
N LYS A 117 3.44 -2.17 -3.58
CA LYS A 117 2.21 -1.44 -3.81
C LYS A 117 1.39 -2.08 -4.92
N VAL A 118 0.11 -2.29 -4.64
CA VAL A 118 -0.84 -2.75 -5.64
C VAL A 118 -1.76 -1.56 -5.92
N SER A 119 -1.69 -1.03 -7.12
CA SER A 119 -2.50 0.14 -7.50
C SER A 119 -3.73 -0.32 -8.26
N CYS A 120 -4.90 0.11 -7.80
CA CYS A 120 -6.17 -0.29 -8.39
C CYS A 120 -6.77 0.88 -9.17
N PHE A 121 -7.17 0.61 -10.39
CA PHE A 121 -7.65 1.66 -11.29
C PHE A 121 -9.16 1.68 -11.47
N ASP A 122 -9.80 0.56 -11.19
CA ASP A 122 -11.24 0.44 -11.47
C ASP A 122 -12.07 0.15 -10.24
N MET A 123 -11.49 0.27 -9.06
CA MET A 123 -12.15 -0.07 -7.83
C MET A 123 -11.86 1.00 -6.81
N THR A 124 -12.88 1.49 -6.14
CA THR A 124 -12.69 2.55 -5.16
C THR A 124 -12.17 2.01 -3.84
N TYR A 125 -11.68 2.90 -3.01
CA TYR A 125 -11.23 2.56 -1.66
C TYR A 125 -12.36 1.85 -0.90
N GLU A 126 -13.57 2.40 -0.96
CA GLU A 126 -14.71 1.84 -0.23
C GLU A 126 -15.06 0.45 -0.73
N GLU A 127 -15.04 0.26 -2.03
CA GLU A 127 -15.34 -1.04 -2.60
C GLU A 127 -14.34 -2.09 -2.15
N LEU A 128 -13.07 -1.75 -2.18
CA LEU A 128 -12.04 -2.71 -1.82
C LEU A 128 -12.09 -3.02 -0.33
N CYS A 129 -12.31 -2.02 0.50
CA CYS A 129 -12.44 -2.25 1.93
C CYS A 129 -13.62 -3.17 2.24
N THR A 130 -14.73 -2.98 1.54
CA THR A 130 -15.89 -3.82 1.74
C THR A 130 -15.60 -5.27 1.37
N ARG A 131 -14.95 -5.49 0.25
CA ARG A 131 -14.61 -6.83 -0.16
C ARG A 131 -13.65 -7.51 0.80
N TYR A 132 -12.66 -6.78 1.24
CA TYR A 132 -11.70 -7.31 2.18
C TYR A 132 -12.38 -7.70 3.50
N ASN A 133 -13.24 -6.85 4.00
CA ASN A 133 -13.94 -7.12 5.24
C ASN A 133 -14.85 -8.34 5.10
N THR A 134 -15.57 -8.44 4.00
CA THR A 134 -16.46 -9.54 3.75
C THR A 134 -15.71 -10.85 3.72
N GLN A 135 -14.58 -10.87 3.02
CA GLN A 135 -13.79 -12.05 2.91
C GLN A 135 -13.29 -12.52 4.26
N PHE A 136 -12.80 -11.60 5.07
CA PHE A 136 -12.29 -11.98 6.37
C PHE A 136 -13.41 -12.36 7.33
N THR A 137 -14.57 -11.76 7.22
CA THR A 137 -15.68 -12.11 8.04
C THR A 137 -16.11 -13.55 7.79
N LEU A 138 -16.01 -13.98 6.53
CA LEU A 138 -16.45 -15.33 6.20
C LEU A 138 -15.39 -16.37 6.48
N SER A 139 -14.14 -16.01 6.38
CA SER A 139 -13.06 -17.00 6.43
C SER A 139 -12.30 -17.07 7.72
N THR A 140 -12.37 -16.08 8.60
CA THR A 140 -11.61 -16.13 9.82
C THR A 140 -12.40 -15.59 10.96
N LYS A 141 -11.90 -15.87 12.16
CA LYS A 141 -12.43 -15.31 13.27
C LYS A 141 -11.82 -14.05 13.37
N ASN A 142 -12.33 -13.09 13.76
CA ASN A 142 -11.82 -11.82 13.87
C ASN A 142 -10.54 -11.63 14.49
N PRO A 143 -9.57 -11.41 13.76
CA PRO A 143 -8.27 -11.16 14.32
C PRO A 143 -8.27 -9.80 14.92
N LYS A 144 -7.37 -9.54 15.77
CA LYS A 144 -7.26 -8.31 16.30
C LYS A 144 -6.49 -7.46 15.57
N LYS A 145 -6.56 -6.36 15.59
CA LYS A 145 -5.81 -5.48 14.86
C LYS A 145 -4.86 -4.91 15.54
#